data_4dcd44b88ac5df921bc0176301625c24
#
_entry.id   4dcd44b88ac5df921bc0176301625c24
#
_cell.length_a   1.000
_cell.length_b   1.000
_cell.length_c   1.000
_cell.angle_alpha   90.00
_cell.angle_beta   90.00
_cell.angle_gamma   90.00
#
_symmetry.space_group_name_H-M   'P 1'
#
loop_
_entity.id
_entity.type
_entity.pdbx_description
1 polymer ?
#
loop_
_entity_poly.entity_id
_entity_poly.type
_entity_poly.pdbx_seq_one_letter_code
_entity_poly.pdbx_strand_id
1 'polypeptide(L)'
;TNKKEICGDTGAGYAGSALAIAASLFGLKAKIFMGAHDMERQKIQVFRMRSLGAEVIPCHQGSKTLVEAVSSCIRYYTANCDRVHMCVGSCVSSTIWVKICAWAQSIIGKEMEEQMIDMFGKIPDKLSIVCAIGGGSSSYGTYSSFIDKDHVKLIGVEAGGPEGKKNGADSLSRGTIGILHGSKSLLLQDRNGMVSNTTSISAGLDYPSNSPLHSHLKDLGRLSVMSVSDEEVLESFKLVSRLTGLQP
;
A
#
# COMPACT_ATOMS: atom_id res chain seq x y z
N THR A 1 -9.99 21.47 9.85
CA THR A 1 -9.74 22.47 8.80
C THR A 1 -11.06 22.83 8.13
N ASN A 2 -11.27 24.08 7.73
CA ASN A 2 -12.49 24.49 6.99
C ASN A 2 -12.41 24.20 5.48
N LYS A 3 -11.53 23.30 5.06
CA LYS A 3 -11.33 22.92 3.65
C LYS A 3 -12.49 22.12 3.15
N LYS A 4 -12.96 22.42 1.93
CA LYS A 4 -14.10 21.77 1.27
C LYS A 4 -13.68 20.82 0.15
N GLU A 5 -12.38 20.69 -0.09
CA GLU A 5 -11.81 19.81 -1.10
C GLU A 5 -10.72 18.94 -0.50
N ILE A 6 -10.73 17.67 -0.86
CA ILE A 6 -9.69 16.71 -0.51
C ILE A 6 -9.06 16.14 -1.77
N CYS A 7 -7.81 15.78 -1.71
CA CYS A 7 -7.13 15.02 -2.76
C CYS A 7 -6.43 13.80 -2.20
N GLY A 8 -6.26 12.80 -3.04
CA GLY A 8 -5.53 11.58 -2.72
C GLY A 8 -5.11 10.85 -3.99
N ASP A 9 -4.36 9.79 -3.83
CA ASP A 9 -3.88 8.93 -4.90
C ASP A 9 -4.38 7.49 -4.71
N THR A 10 -4.33 6.73 -5.80
CA THR A 10 -4.67 5.31 -5.76
C THR A 10 -4.00 4.54 -6.90
N GLY A 11 -3.58 3.29 -6.64
CA GLY A 11 -3.12 2.35 -7.66
C GLY A 11 -4.24 1.39 -8.06
N ALA A 12 -4.57 0.42 -7.21
CA ALA A 12 -5.64 -0.55 -7.46
C ALA A 12 -7.07 -0.01 -7.29
N GLY A 13 -7.23 1.24 -6.81
CA GLY A 13 -8.52 1.89 -6.64
C GLY A 13 -9.16 1.72 -5.26
N TYR A 14 -8.63 0.89 -4.38
CA TYR A 14 -9.21 0.68 -3.04
C TYR A 14 -9.15 1.95 -2.18
N ALA A 15 -7.97 2.54 -2.03
CA ALA A 15 -7.79 3.78 -1.27
C ALA A 15 -8.62 4.93 -1.87
N GLY A 16 -8.64 5.04 -3.21
CA GLY A 16 -9.47 6.02 -3.91
C GLY A 16 -10.96 5.84 -3.67
N SER A 17 -11.46 4.61 -3.69
CA SER A 17 -12.87 4.32 -3.40
C SER A 17 -13.23 4.67 -1.95
N ALA A 18 -12.37 4.34 -0.98
CA ALA A 18 -12.57 4.73 0.42
C ALA A 18 -12.60 6.26 0.59
N LEU A 19 -11.70 6.97 -0.10
CA LEU A 19 -11.67 8.42 -0.10
C LEU A 19 -12.94 9.02 -0.70
N ALA A 20 -13.41 8.47 -1.83
CA ALA A 20 -14.66 8.91 -2.48
C ALA A 20 -15.88 8.69 -1.58
N ILE A 21 -15.97 7.55 -0.87
CA ILE A 21 -17.02 7.28 0.11
C ILE A 21 -16.99 8.32 1.23
N ALA A 22 -15.83 8.54 1.83
CA ALA A 22 -15.69 9.52 2.91
C ALA A 22 -16.02 10.94 2.45
N ALA A 23 -15.56 11.34 1.26
CA ALA A 23 -15.88 12.64 0.68
C ALA A 23 -17.41 12.83 0.48
N SER A 24 -18.07 11.81 -0.05
CA SER A 24 -19.53 11.82 -0.26
C SER A 24 -20.27 11.97 1.07
N LEU A 25 -19.88 11.22 2.09
CA LEU A 25 -20.51 11.27 3.43
C LEU A 25 -20.37 12.65 4.10
N PHE A 26 -19.21 13.31 3.91
CA PHE A 26 -18.93 14.60 4.53
C PHE A 26 -19.23 15.81 3.62
N GLY A 27 -19.82 15.61 2.44
CA GLY A 27 -20.13 16.69 1.50
C GLY A 27 -18.90 17.42 0.98
N LEU A 28 -17.76 16.70 0.81
CA LEU A 28 -16.50 17.24 0.32
C LEU A 28 -16.32 16.94 -1.17
N LYS A 29 -15.61 17.83 -1.87
CA LYS A 29 -15.13 17.53 -3.23
C LYS A 29 -13.90 16.63 -3.14
N ALA A 30 -13.84 15.56 -3.91
CA ALA A 30 -12.69 14.66 -3.96
C ALA A 30 -12.03 14.68 -5.34
N LYS A 31 -10.71 14.87 -5.36
CA LYS A 31 -9.84 14.68 -6.52
C LYS A 31 -8.92 13.50 -6.27
N ILE A 32 -9.04 12.47 -7.08
CA ILE A 32 -8.29 11.22 -6.92
C ILE A 32 -7.39 11.03 -8.12
N PHE A 33 -6.09 11.05 -7.88
CA PHE A 33 -5.06 10.84 -8.89
C PHE A 33 -4.81 9.35 -9.09
N MET A 34 -4.82 8.90 -10.34
CA MET A 34 -4.60 7.49 -10.68
C MET A 34 -3.80 7.37 -11.96
N GLY A 35 -2.85 6.46 -12.02
CA GLY A 35 -2.09 6.20 -13.23
C GLY A 35 -2.99 5.78 -14.40
N ALA A 36 -2.77 6.34 -15.59
CA ALA A 36 -3.62 6.03 -16.75
C ALA A 36 -3.60 4.54 -17.11
N HIS A 37 -2.46 3.86 -16.90
CA HIS A 37 -2.35 2.41 -17.06
C HIS A 37 -3.18 1.66 -16.00
N ASP A 38 -3.13 2.10 -14.74
CA ASP A 38 -3.91 1.52 -13.65
C ASP A 38 -5.42 1.73 -13.84
N MET A 39 -5.83 2.89 -14.37
CA MET A 39 -7.24 3.15 -14.68
C MET A 39 -7.80 2.14 -15.69
N GLU A 40 -7.00 1.73 -16.68
CA GLU A 40 -7.41 0.70 -17.64
C GLU A 40 -7.53 -0.68 -16.99
N ARG A 41 -6.59 -1.06 -16.12
CA ARG A 41 -6.62 -2.33 -15.39
C ARG A 41 -7.78 -2.40 -14.38
N GLN A 42 -8.15 -1.25 -13.80
CA GLN A 42 -9.08 -1.12 -12.67
C GLN A 42 -10.35 -0.30 -13.01
N LYS A 43 -10.92 -0.52 -14.20
CA LYS A 43 -12.10 0.23 -14.70
C LYS A 43 -13.28 0.22 -13.74
N ILE A 44 -13.51 -0.89 -13.05
CA ILE A 44 -14.61 -1.03 -12.08
C ILE A 44 -14.41 -0.06 -10.91
N GLN A 45 -13.19 0.08 -10.41
CA GLN A 45 -12.90 1.01 -9.31
C GLN A 45 -13.02 2.47 -9.77
N VAL A 46 -12.60 2.79 -11.00
CA VAL A 46 -12.78 4.12 -11.59
C VAL A 46 -14.27 4.45 -11.67
N PHE A 47 -15.09 3.51 -12.13
CA PHE A 47 -16.56 3.67 -12.17
C PHE A 47 -17.12 3.93 -10.76
N ARG A 48 -16.73 3.14 -9.76
CA ARG A 48 -17.16 3.34 -8.35
C ARG A 48 -16.83 4.73 -7.82
N MET A 49 -15.61 5.18 -7.98
CA MET A 49 -15.16 6.50 -7.51
C MET A 49 -15.98 7.62 -8.17
N ARG A 50 -16.18 7.54 -9.49
CA ARG A 50 -16.98 8.53 -10.24
C ARG A 50 -18.47 8.51 -9.83
N SER A 51 -19.04 7.34 -9.61
CA SER A 51 -20.44 7.20 -9.15
C SER A 51 -20.65 7.81 -7.76
N LEU A 52 -19.61 7.89 -6.93
CA LEU A 52 -19.62 8.57 -5.63
C LEU A 52 -19.34 10.07 -5.73
N GLY A 53 -19.23 10.62 -6.94
CA GLY A 53 -19.01 12.04 -7.18
C GLY A 53 -17.55 12.50 -7.16
N ALA A 54 -16.59 11.58 -7.09
CA ALA A 54 -15.19 11.93 -7.14
C ALA A 54 -14.71 12.23 -8.58
N GLU A 55 -13.86 13.22 -8.73
CA GLU A 55 -13.12 13.49 -9.96
C GLU A 55 -11.87 12.59 -9.99
N VAL A 56 -11.82 11.62 -10.90
CA VAL A 56 -10.66 10.74 -11.09
C VAL A 56 -9.79 11.27 -12.21
N ILE A 57 -8.57 11.68 -11.86
CA ILE A 57 -7.63 12.38 -12.74
C ILE A 57 -6.58 11.40 -13.25
N PRO A 58 -6.50 11.15 -14.58
CA PRO A 58 -5.50 10.27 -15.15
C PRO A 58 -4.10 10.90 -15.12
N CYS A 59 -3.11 10.13 -14.69
CA CYS A 59 -1.70 10.52 -14.73
C CYS A 59 -1.02 9.83 -15.92
N HIS A 60 -0.62 10.61 -16.93
CA HIS A 60 -0.07 10.11 -18.20
C HIS A 60 1.47 10.14 -18.25
N GLN A 61 2.14 10.63 -17.21
CA GLN A 61 3.59 10.74 -17.15
C GLN A 61 4.24 9.42 -16.76
N GLY A 62 5.52 9.25 -17.05
CA GLY A 62 6.35 8.11 -16.64
C GLY A 62 5.73 6.75 -16.97
N SER A 63 5.70 5.85 -16.00
CA SER A 63 5.12 4.51 -16.11
C SER A 63 3.58 4.51 -16.17
N LYS A 64 2.93 5.64 -15.90
CA LYS A 64 1.46 5.80 -15.83
C LYS A 64 0.82 4.93 -14.76
N THR A 65 1.54 4.70 -13.67
CA THR A 65 1.13 3.86 -12.52
C THR A 65 1.05 4.67 -11.22
N LEU A 66 1.00 4.00 -10.09
CA LEU A 66 0.85 4.59 -8.76
C LEU A 66 1.91 5.66 -8.45
N VAL A 67 3.17 5.48 -8.87
CA VAL A 67 4.25 6.46 -8.60
C VAL A 67 3.90 7.85 -9.13
N GLU A 68 3.40 7.92 -10.35
CA GLU A 68 3.00 9.18 -10.98
C GLU A 68 1.72 9.74 -10.36
N ALA A 69 0.82 8.87 -9.91
CA ALA A 69 -0.39 9.27 -9.19
C ALA A 69 -0.02 9.99 -7.88
N VAL A 70 0.87 9.40 -7.07
CA VAL A 70 1.38 10.03 -5.83
C VAL A 70 2.08 11.34 -6.13
N SER A 71 3.00 11.36 -7.10
CA SER A 71 3.72 12.57 -7.50
C SER A 71 2.79 13.69 -7.96
N SER A 72 1.75 13.37 -8.72
CA SER A 72 0.76 14.33 -9.20
C SER A 72 -0.14 14.85 -8.08
N CYS A 73 -0.53 13.98 -7.15
CA CYS A 73 -1.29 14.35 -5.97
C CYS A 73 -0.50 15.32 -5.07
N ILE A 74 0.78 15.04 -4.81
CA ILE A 74 1.65 15.92 -4.02
C ILE A 74 1.81 17.28 -4.70
N ARG A 75 2.08 17.33 -6.03
CA ARG A 75 2.16 18.58 -6.78
C ARG A 75 0.88 19.39 -6.73
N TYR A 76 -0.27 18.73 -6.90
CA TYR A 76 -1.57 19.38 -6.81
C TYR A 76 -1.81 19.95 -5.40
N TYR A 77 -1.55 19.17 -4.37
CA TYR A 77 -1.68 19.62 -2.99
C TYR A 77 -0.77 20.81 -2.70
N THR A 78 0.50 20.75 -3.08
CA THR A 78 1.46 21.82 -2.82
C THR A 78 1.02 23.14 -3.45
N ALA A 79 0.47 23.09 -4.66
CA ALA A 79 -0.04 24.27 -5.37
C ALA A 79 -1.37 24.81 -4.82
N ASN A 80 -2.09 24.05 -3.97
CA ASN A 80 -3.44 24.37 -3.51
C ASN A 80 -3.61 24.13 -1.99
N CYS A 81 -2.53 24.13 -1.22
CA CYS A 81 -2.54 23.75 0.19
C CYS A 81 -3.38 24.65 1.09
N ASP A 82 -3.74 25.85 0.64
CA ASP A 82 -4.65 26.79 1.28
C ASP A 82 -6.10 26.28 1.33
N ARG A 83 -6.57 25.64 0.27
CA ARG A 83 -7.98 25.22 0.09
C ARG A 83 -8.19 23.70 0.04
N VAL A 84 -7.15 22.91 -0.24
CA VAL A 84 -7.21 21.45 -0.39
C VAL A 84 -6.57 20.77 0.82
N HIS A 85 -7.13 19.65 1.27
CA HIS A 85 -6.50 18.75 2.22
C HIS A 85 -6.06 17.47 1.49
N MET A 86 -4.79 17.10 1.66
CA MET A 86 -4.28 15.84 1.11
C MET A 86 -4.53 14.71 2.10
N CYS A 87 -5.18 13.66 1.63
CA CYS A 87 -5.43 12.44 2.38
C CYS A 87 -4.41 11.37 1.98
N VAL A 88 -3.55 11.00 2.91
CA VAL A 88 -2.54 9.95 2.71
C VAL A 88 -3.00 8.68 3.41
N GLY A 89 -3.15 7.60 2.66
CA GLY A 89 -3.55 6.28 3.17
C GLY A 89 -2.40 5.27 3.26
N SER A 90 -1.18 5.68 2.90
CA SER A 90 0.01 4.83 2.87
C SER A 90 0.99 5.17 3.98
N CYS A 91 1.76 4.18 4.42
CA CYS A 91 2.92 4.38 5.28
C CYS A 91 4.19 4.78 4.51
N VAL A 92 4.11 5.02 3.19
CA VAL A 92 5.17 5.66 2.41
C VAL A 92 4.89 7.15 2.34
N SER A 93 5.35 7.89 3.33
CA SER A 93 5.14 9.33 3.44
C SER A 93 6.04 9.92 4.53
N SER A 94 5.83 11.22 4.85
CA SER A 94 6.49 11.85 5.99
C SER A 94 6.03 11.25 7.33
N THR A 95 6.85 11.40 8.36
CA THR A 95 6.67 10.77 9.69
C THR A 95 5.28 10.96 10.29
N ILE A 96 4.66 12.13 10.13
CA ILE A 96 3.32 12.41 10.69
C ILE A 96 2.28 11.51 10.05
N TRP A 97 2.26 11.42 8.72
CA TRP A 97 1.32 10.57 7.97
C TRP A 97 1.54 9.08 8.26
N VAL A 98 2.81 8.67 8.32
CA VAL A 98 3.16 7.28 8.68
C VAL A 98 2.58 6.90 10.05
N LYS A 99 2.74 7.77 11.06
CA LYS A 99 2.19 7.53 12.40
C LYS A 99 0.66 7.48 12.42
N ILE A 100 0.00 8.38 11.70
CA ILE A 100 -1.47 8.40 11.59
C ILE A 100 -1.97 7.12 10.91
N CYS A 101 -1.38 6.72 9.78
CA CYS A 101 -1.76 5.50 9.06
C CYS A 101 -1.50 4.25 9.90
N ALA A 102 -0.35 4.16 10.55
CA ALA A 102 -0.01 3.03 11.42
C ALA A 102 -0.97 2.90 12.59
N TRP A 103 -1.30 4.04 13.24
CA TRP A 103 -2.28 4.07 14.33
C TRP A 103 -3.67 3.65 13.86
N ALA A 104 -4.17 4.21 12.76
CA ALA A 104 -5.49 3.89 12.23
C ALA A 104 -5.61 2.41 11.85
N GLN A 105 -4.58 1.86 11.22
CA GLN A 105 -4.55 0.44 10.79
C GLN A 105 -4.28 -0.54 11.94
N SER A 106 -3.79 -0.07 13.11
CA SER A 106 -3.49 -0.94 14.25
C SER A 106 -4.71 -1.68 14.81
N ILE A 107 -5.92 -1.22 14.47
CA ILE A 107 -7.16 -1.92 14.81
C ILE A 107 -7.17 -3.36 14.28
N ILE A 108 -6.58 -3.60 13.10
CA ILE A 108 -6.49 -4.95 12.50
C ILE A 108 -5.75 -5.91 13.42
N GLY A 109 -4.57 -5.49 13.91
CA GLY A 109 -3.77 -6.32 14.81
C GLY A 109 -4.45 -6.56 16.15
N LYS A 110 -5.13 -5.55 16.70
CA LYS A 110 -5.88 -5.65 17.96
C LYS A 110 -7.04 -6.63 17.85
N GLU A 111 -7.89 -6.47 16.84
CA GLU A 111 -9.02 -7.39 16.62
C GLU A 111 -8.54 -8.81 16.34
N MET A 112 -7.45 -8.98 15.59
CA MET A 112 -6.88 -10.29 15.33
C MET A 112 -6.35 -10.95 16.61
N GLU A 113 -5.71 -10.20 17.50
CA GLU A 113 -5.26 -10.69 18.81
C GLU A 113 -6.44 -11.10 19.69
N GLU A 114 -7.48 -10.29 19.80
CA GLU A 114 -8.70 -10.57 20.53
C GLU A 114 -9.39 -11.85 20.01
N GLN A 115 -9.56 -11.95 18.68
CA GLN A 115 -10.17 -13.14 18.05
C GLN A 115 -9.35 -14.41 18.28
N MET A 116 -8.02 -14.33 18.28
CA MET A 116 -7.17 -15.49 18.61
C MET A 116 -7.34 -15.93 20.06
N ILE A 117 -7.43 -14.99 21.00
CA ILE A 117 -7.67 -15.29 22.41
C ILE A 117 -9.04 -15.92 22.58
N ASP A 118 -10.08 -15.39 21.93
CA ASP A 118 -11.44 -15.95 21.98
C ASP A 118 -11.51 -17.37 21.41
N MET A 119 -10.81 -17.63 20.31
CA MET A 119 -10.84 -18.94 19.63
C MET A 119 -9.97 -20.00 20.32
N PHE A 120 -8.81 -19.62 20.85
CA PHE A 120 -7.78 -20.55 21.34
C PHE A 120 -7.46 -20.42 22.83
N GLY A 121 -8.09 -19.47 23.54
CA GLY A 121 -7.79 -19.15 24.93
C GLY A 121 -6.48 -18.38 25.15
N LYS A 122 -5.62 -18.31 24.15
CA LYS A 122 -4.34 -17.60 24.15
C LYS A 122 -3.86 -17.35 22.72
N ILE A 123 -2.84 -16.51 22.56
CA ILE A 123 -2.09 -16.45 21.31
C ILE A 123 -1.31 -17.76 21.14
N PRO A 124 -1.42 -18.46 19.99
CA PRO A 124 -0.71 -19.73 19.78
C PRO A 124 0.81 -19.59 19.90
N ASP A 125 1.46 -20.57 20.55
CA ASP A 125 2.91 -20.57 20.77
C ASP A 125 3.72 -20.67 19.45
N LYS A 126 3.11 -21.23 18.40
CA LYS A 126 3.66 -21.28 17.04
C LYS A 126 2.73 -20.55 16.09
N LEU A 127 2.95 -19.26 15.94
CA LEU A 127 2.17 -18.39 15.06
C LEU A 127 3.07 -17.74 14.01
N SER A 128 2.61 -17.77 12.77
CA SER A 128 3.20 -16.97 11.68
C SER A 128 2.12 -16.09 11.09
N ILE A 129 2.41 -14.79 11.02
CA ILE A 129 1.53 -13.80 10.41
C ILE A 129 2.13 -13.40 9.07
N VAL A 130 1.39 -13.68 7.99
CA VAL A 130 1.83 -13.43 6.61
C VAL A 130 0.99 -12.32 6.01
N CYS A 131 1.64 -11.27 5.50
CA CYS A 131 0.95 -10.15 4.85
C CYS A 131 1.65 -9.75 3.55
N ALA A 132 0.87 -9.34 2.56
CA ALA A 132 1.39 -8.64 1.40
C ALA A 132 1.89 -7.24 1.82
N ILE A 133 3.04 -6.83 1.28
CA ILE A 133 3.65 -5.52 1.54
C ILE A 133 3.78 -4.73 0.24
N GLY A 134 3.01 -3.65 0.14
CA GLY A 134 3.23 -2.55 -0.80
C GLY A 134 3.64 -1.30 -0.01
N GLY A 135 2.78 -0.31 0.12
CA GLY A 135 3.01 0.86 0.99
C GLY A 135 3.04 0.57 2.49
N GLY A 136 2.68 -0.63 2.92
CA GLY A 136 2.89 -1.16 4.27
C GLY A 136 1.88 -0.73 5.33
N SER A 137 0.82 0.01 5.03
CA SER A 137 -0.11 0.46 6.06
C SER A 137 -0.90 -0.69 6.68
N SER A 138 -1.51 -1.53 5.86
CA SER A 138 -2.30 -2.69 6.30
C SER A 138 -1.44 -3.74 7.00
N SER A 139 -0.29 -4.11 6.42
CA SER A 139 0.61 -5.11 7.00
C SER A 139 1.20 -4.64 8.33
N TYR A 140 1.60 -3.35 8.45
CA TYR A 140 2.05 -2.81 9.73
C TYR A 140 0.93 -2.81 10.78
N GLY A 141 -0.29 -2.43 10.38
CA GLY A 141 -1.46 -2.50 11.25
C GLY A 141 -1.69 -3.92 11.77
N THR A 142 -1.59 -4.92 10.90
CA THR A 142 -1.71 -6.34 11.26
C THR A 142 -0.61 -6.78 12.22
N TYR A 143 0.63 -6.37 11.99
CA TYR A 143 1.77 -6.74 12.83
C TYR A 143 1.79 -6.01 14.17
N SER A 144 1.13 -4.86 14.29
CA SER A 144 1.29 -3.90 15.40
C SER A 144 1.13 -4.52 16.80
N SER A 145 0.18 -5.44 16.99
CA SER A 145 -0.04 -6.15 18.26
C SER A 145 0.96 -7.30 18.51
N PHE A 146 1.80 -7.62 17.53
CA PHE A 146 2.68 -8.80 17.58
C PHE A 146 4.17 -8.46 17.44
N ILE A 147 4.52 -7.18 17.25
CA ILE A 147 5.92 -6.76 17.06
C ILE A 147 6.78 -7.17 18.24
N ASP A 148 6.29 -6.99 19.46
CA ASP A 148 7.02 -7.28 20.71
C ASP A 148 6.86 -8.74 21.18
N LYS A 149 6.26 -9.61 20.36
CA LYS A 149 6.02 -11.03 20.70
C LYS A 149 6.98 -11.91 19.90
N ASP A 150 8.15 -12.21 20.46
CA ASP A 150 9.25 -12.92 19.76
C ASP A 150 8.87 -14.31 19.23
N HIS A 151 7.90 -14.97 19.88
CA HIS A 151 7.40 -16.30 19.46
C HIS A 151 6.50 -16.22 18.21
N VAL A 152 6.03 -15.03 17.83
CA VAL A 152 5.22 -14.80 16.62
C VAL A 152 6.13 -14.42 15.47
N LYS A 153 6.12 -15.20 14.39
CA LYS A 153 6.87 -14.87 13.16
C LYS A 153 6.09 -13.87 12.31
N LEU A 154 6.74 -12.77 11.91
CA LEU A 154 6.21 -11.81 10.96
C LEU A 154 6.83 -12.04 9.60
N ILE A 155 6.01 -12.26 8.58
CA ILE A 155 6.45 -12.58 7.21
C ILE A 155 5.77 -11.61 6.24
N GLY A 156 6.59 -10.85 5.54
CA GLY A 156 6.15 -9.93 4.49
C GLY A 156 6.34 -10.54 3.10
N VAL A 157 5.33 -10.43 2.25
CA VAL A 157 5.39 -10.91 0.87
C VAL A 157 5.32 -9.72 -0.07
N GLU A 158 6.32 -9.57 -0.93
CA GLU A 158 6.42 -8.51 -1.93
C GLU A 158 6.15 -9.03 -3.35
N ALA A 159 5.72 -8.14 -4.23
CA ALA A 159 5.48 -8.44 -5.63
C ALA A 159 6.80 -8.49 -6.41
N GLY A 160 7.27 -9.69 -6.74
CA GLY A 160 8.50 -9.94 -7.50
C GLY A 160 8.38 -9.63 -8.99
N GLY A 161 7.16 -9.42 -9.49
CA GLY A 161 6.90 -9.19 -10.92
C GLY A 161 6.97 -10.46 -11.76
N PRO A 162 7.01 -10.34 -13.09
CA PRO A 162 7.06 -11.48 -13.98
C PRO A 162 8.30 -12.35 -13.76
N GLU A 163 8.13 -13.66 -13.83
CA GLU A 163 9.22 -14.64 -13.62
C GLU A 163 10.41 -14.37 -14.55
N GLY A 164 11.62 -14.50 -14.00
CA GLY A 164 12.88 -14.27 -14.73
C GLY A 164 13.21 -12.80 -15.02
N LYS A 165 12.35 -11.85 -14.68
CA LYS A 165 12.61 -10.40 -14.79
C LYS A 165 13.03 -9.81 -13.45
N LYS A 166 13.88 -8.77 -13.51
CA LYS A 166 14.39 -8.07 -12.31
C LYS A 166 13.75 -6.69 -12.12
N ASN A 167 12.51 -6.55 -12.51
CA ASN A 167 11.75 -5.29 -12.43
C ASN A 167 10.50 -5.39 -11.56
N GLY A 168 10.43 -6.35 -10.64
CA GLY A 168 9.38 -6.44 -9.63
C GLY A 168 9.42 -5.25 -8.64
N ALA A 169 8.42 -5.17 -7.79
CA ALA A 169 8.24 -4.11 -6.79
C ALA A 169 8.69 -4.55 -5.37
N ASP A 170 9.66 -5.43 -5.29
CA ASP A 170 10.18 -6.07 -4.08
C ASP A 170 11.30 -5.24 -3.41
N SER A 171 10.96 -4.03 -3.01
CA SER A 171 11.89 -3.02 -2.49
C SER A 171 12.52 -3.37 -1.14
N LEU A 172 11.83 -4.10 -0.26
CA LEU A 172 12.45 -4.63 0.96
C LEU A 172 13.51 -5.68 0.65
N SER A 173 13.27 -6.52 -0.34
CA SER A 173 14.18 -7.60 -0.73
C SER A 173 15.42 -7.09 -1.46
N ARG A 174 15.29 -6.16 -2.40
CA ARG A 174 16.36 -5.74 -3.33
C ARG A 174 16.72 -4.26 -3.28
N GLY A 175 15.93 -3.44 -2.59
CA GLY A 175 16.13 -2.00 -2.55
C GLY A 175 17.36 -1.57 -1.76
N THR A 176 17.81 -0.36 -2.01
CA THR A 176 18.86 0.34 -1.25
C THR A 176 18.26 1.57 -0.56
N ILE A 177 18.95 2.11 0.43
CA ILE A 177 18.46 3.30 1.16
C ILE A 177 18.31 4.48 0.19
N GLY A 178 17.08 5.04 0.14
CA GLY A 178 16.75 6.17 -0.72
C GLY A 178 15.61 7.00 -0.14
N ILE A 179 15.23 8.06 -0.87
CA ILE A 179 14.13 8.95 -0.50
C ILE A 179 13.14 9.04 -1.67
N LEU A 180 11.89 8.72 -1.38
CA LEU A 180 10.79 8.89 -2.33
C LEU A 180 9.55 9.42 -1.61
N HIS A 181 8.86 10.41 -2.19
CA HIS A 181 7.61 10.99 -1.67
C HIS A 181 7.67 11.39 -0.18
N GLY A 182 8.84 11.91 0.26
CA GLY A 182 9.05 12.36 1.64
C GLY A 182 9.35 11.25 2.65
N SER A 183 9.57 10.02 2.18
CA SER A 183 9.91 8.85 2.99
C SER A 183 11.35 8.40 2.72
N LYS A 184 12.14 8.20 3.78
CA LYS A 184 13.44 7.53 3.72
C LYS A 184 13.25 6.06 4.07
N SER A 185 13.49 5.17 3.12
CA SER A 185 13.29 3.72 3.27
C SER A 185 14.15 2.95 2.27
N LEU A 186 13.92 1.65 2.12
CA LEU A 186 14.49 0.86 1.03
C LEU A 186 13.74 1.20 -0.27
N LEU A 187 14.49 1.53 -1.31
CA LEU A 187 14.01 2.03 -2.59
C LEU A 187 14.68 1.28 -3.74
N LEU A 188 13.90 0.88 -4.73
CA LEU A 188 14.42 0.36 -5.99
C LEU A 188 14.91 1.55 -6.82
N GLN A 189 16.22 1.68 -6.93
CA GLN A 189 16.90 2.76 -7.63
C GLN A 189 18.18 2.26 -8.30
N ASP A 190 18.62 2.99 -9.32
CA ASP A 190 19.89 2.72 -9.97
C ASP A 190 21.08 3.31 -9.16
N ARG A 191 22.29 3.10 -9.65
CA ARG A 191 23.55 3.61 -9.04
C ARG A 191 23.63 5.15 -8.94
N ASN A 192 22.80 5.87 -9.70
CA ASN A 192 22.74 7.32 -9.70
C ASN A 192 21.59 7.85 -8.79
N GLY A 193 20.87 6.96 -8.11
CA GLY A 193 19.73 7.29 -7.25
C GLY A 193 18.43 7.54 -8.02
N MET A 194 18.38 7.20 -9.32
CA MET A 194 17.15 7.30 -10.10
C MET A 194 16.22 6.15 -9.79
N VAL A 195 14.96 6.48 -9.47
CA VAL A 195 13.92 5.49 -9.14
C VAL A 195 13.71 4.55 -10.32
N SER A 196 13.76 3.25 -10.06
CA SER A 196 13.55 2.22 -11.07
C SER A 196 12.06 2.07 -11.38
N ASN A 197 11.74 1.81 -12.65
CA ASN A 197 10.40 1.39 -13.03
C ASN A 197 10.14 -0.03 -12.50
N THR A 198 8.96 -0.23 -11.95
CA THR A 198 8.49 -1.52 -11.46
C THR A 198 7.38 -2.06 -12.34
N THR A 199 7.14 -3.36 -12.23
CA THR A 199 6.06 -4.05 -12.95
C THR A 199 5.53 -5.17 -12.06
N SER A 200 4.23 -5.23 -11.86
CA SER A 200 3.53 -6.34 -11.23
C SER A 200 2.11 -6.43 -11.76
N ILE A 201 1.56 -7.63 -11.79
CA ILE A 201 0.14 -7.85 -12.05
C ILE A 201 -0.74 -7.20 -10.96
N SER A 202 -0.21 -7.05 -9.75
CA SER A 202 -0.87 -6.40 -8.63
C SER A 202 -0.66 -4.89 -8.68
N ALA A 203 -1.61 -4.13 -9.23
CA ALA A 203 -1.54 -2.67 -9.31
C ALA A 203 -1.41 -1.99 -7.94
N GLY A 204 -1.90 -2.61 -6.86
CA GLY A 204 -1.79 -2.09 -5.49
C GLY A 204 -0.43 -2.32 -4.83
N LEU A 205 0.39 -3.23 -5.36
CA LEU A 205 1.73 -3.54 -4.88
C LEU A 205 2.84 -3.06 -5.83
N ASP A 206 2.47 -2.53 -7.00
CA ASP A 206 3.40 -2.05 -8.03
C ASP A 206 3.95 -0.66 -7.67
N TYR A 207 4.91 -0.65 -6.73
CA TYR A 207 5.51 0.58 -6.21
C TYR A 207 6.97 0.34 -5.77
N PRO A 208 7.91 1.22 -6.15
CA PRO A 208 9.35 0.97 -6.01
C PRO A 208 9.91 1.19 -4.60
N SER A 209 9.08 1.49 -3.62
CA SER A 209 9.51 1.77 -2.25
C SER A 209 8.52 1.16 -1.24
N ASN A 210 8.90 1.14 0.02
CA ASN A 210 8.06 0.64 1.12
C ASN A 210 8.07 1.61 2.30
N SER A 211 7.33 1.25 3.35
CA SER A 211 7.27 2.00 4.60
C SER A 211 8.62 1.98 5.34
N PRO A 212 9.07 3.13 5.90
CA PRO A 212 10.23 3.16 6.79
C PRO A 212 10.05 2.26 8.02
N LEU A 213 8.81 1.98 8.45
CA LEU A 213 8.53 1.05 9.55
C LEU A 213 8.92 -0.38 9.19
N HIS A 214 8.61 -0.83 7.96
CA HIS A 214 8.99 -2.17 7.49
C HIS A 214 10.48 -2.29 7.26
N SER A 215 11.12 -1.26 6.69
CA SER A 215 12.58 -1.21 6.57
C SER A 215 13.23 -1.38 7.94
N HIS A 216 12.74 -0.69 8.97
CA HIS A 216 13.24 -0.80 10.33
C HIS A 216 13.02 -2.19 10.93
N LEU A 217 11.82 -2.78 10.81
CA LEU A 217 11.55 -4.14 11.30
C LEU A 217 12.42 -5.19 10.62
N LYS A 218 12.73 -5.02 9.34
CA LYS A 218 13.67 -5.87 8.62
C LYS A 218 15.08 -5.72 9.17
N ASP A 219 15.57 -4.50 9.36
CA ASP A 219 16.90 -4.21 9.90
C ASP A 219 17.10 -4.79 11.30
N LEU A 220 16.05 -4.81 12.12
CA LEU A 220 16.02 -5.46 13.43
C LEU A 220 15.94 -6.99 13.35
N GLY A 221 15.82 -7.59 12.18
CA GLY A 221 15.58 -9.02 12.02
C GLY A 221 14.20 -9.49 12.50
N ARG A 222 13.27 -8.56 12.77
CA ARG A 222 11.93 -8.87 13.27
C ARG A 222 10.96 -9.26 12.16
N LEU A 223 11.21 -8.81 10.94
CA LEU A 223 10.41 -9.10 9.75
C LEU A 223 11.22 -9.93 8.75
N SER A 224 10.73 -11.13 8.44
CA SER A 224 11.21 -11.91 7.29
C SER A 224 10.49 -11.47 6.03
N VAL A 225 11.21 -11.34 4.92
CA VAL A 225 10.65 -10.87 3.66
C VAL A 225 10.87 -11.90 2.56
N MET A 226 9.85 -12.12 1.74
CA MET A 226 9.91 -12.96 0.54
C MET A 226 9.38 -12.18 -0.66
N SER A 227 9.97 -12.44 -1.82
CA SER A 227 9.49 -11.96 -3.11
C SER A 227 8.85 -13.12 -3.87
N VAL A 228 7.66 -12.91 -4.44
CA VAL A 228 6.92 -13.93 -5.22
C VAL A 228 6.62 -13.39 -6.61
N SER A 229 6.69 -14.26 -7.61
CA SER A 229 6.43 -13.90 -9.01
C SER A 229 4.94 -13.73 -9.30
N ASP A 230 4.62 -13.04 -10.39
CA ASP A 230 3.24 -12.89 -10.86
C ASP A 230 2.59 -14.24 -11.16
N GLU A 231 3.36 -15.21 -11.64
CA GLU A 231 2.94 -16.58 -11.95
C GLU A 231 2.55 -17.34 -10.67
N GLU A 232 3.39 -17.29 -9.63
CA GLU A 232 3.11 -17.91 -8.31
C GLU A 232 1.87 -17.31 -7.67
N VAL A 233 1.68 -15.99 -7.80
CA VAL A 233 0.48 -15.27 -7.32
C VAL A 233 -0.77 -15.78 -8.02
N LEU A 234 -0.76 -15.94 -9.35
CA LEU A 234 -1.90 -16.44 -10.12
C LEU A 234 -2.25 -17.89 -9.79
N GLU A 235 -1.25 -18.75 -9.57
CA GLU A 235 -1.46 -20.12 -9.13
C GLU A 235 -2.10 -20.17 -7.74
N SER A 236 -1.57 -19.39 -6.80
CA SER A 236 -2.11 -19.26 -5.44
C SER A 236 -3.54 -18.71 -5.45
N PHE A 237 -3.82 -17.68 -6.26
CA PHE A 237 -5.17 -17.14 -6.45
C PHE A 237 -6.16 -18.21 -6.88
N LYS A 238 -5.80 -19.01 -7.91
CA LYS A 238 -6.66 -20.10 -8.40
C LYS A 238 -6.87 -21.19 -7.34
N LEU A 239 -5.81 -21.50 -6.57
CA LEU A 239 -5.89 -22.49 -5.49
C LEU A 239 -6.82 -22.03 -4.37
N VAL A 240 -6.62 -20.81 -3.84
CA VAL A 240 -7.47 -20.26 -2.78
C VAL A 240 -8.92 -20.17 -3.24
N SER A 241 -9.17 -19.67 -4.45
CA SER A 241 -10.53 -19.56 -5.00
C SER A 241 -11.23 -20.93 -5.06
N ARG A 242 -10.52 -21.98 -5.48
CA ARG A 242 -11.08 -23.35 -5.53
C ARG A 242 -11.35 -23.98 -4.17
N LEU A 243 -10.46 -23.73 -3.19
CA LEU A 243 -10.56 -24.34 -1.88
C LEU A 243 -11.56 -23.64 -0.96
N THR A 244 -11.75 -22.35 -1.10
CA THR A 244 -12.51 -21.53 -0.16
C THR A 244 -13.75 -20.85 -0.75
N GLY A 245 -13.85 -20.78 -2.08
CA GLY A 245 -14.87 -19.97 -2.77
C GLY A 245 -14.62 -18.46 -2.69
N LEU A 246 -13.56 -18.02 -2.03
CA LEU A 246 -13.15 -16.61 -1.98
C LEU A 246 -12.35 -16.26 -3.25
N GLN A 247 -12.51 -15.03 -3.72
CA GLN A 247 -11.70 -14.45 -4.79
C GLN A 247 -10.85 -13.34 -4.16
N PRO A 248 -9.59 -13.64 -3.80
CA PRO A 248 -8.70 -12.69 -3.15
C PRO A 248 -8.39 -11.45 -4.01
#